data_3e4bcd219ed2061e00dab21269fcf13d
#
_entry.id   3e4bcd219ed2061e00dab21269fcf13d
#
_cell.length_a   1.000
_cell.length_b   1.000
_cell.length_c   1.000
_cell.angle_alpha   90.00
_cell.angle_beta   90.00
_cell.angle_gamma   90.00
#
_symmetry.space_group_name_H-M   'P 1'
#
loop_
_entity.id
_entity.type
_entity.pdbx_description
1 polymer ?
#
loop_
_entity_poly.entity_id
_entity_poly.type
_entity_poly.pdbx_seq_one_letter_code
_entity_poly.pdbx_strand_id
1 'polypeptide(L)'
;ISARLDAVDSLLDNILVRNNITDALKRVYDFERLTGRIACGTANGKDLIALRNSCHVLPDIKDELMSTDSALLSELESRIHTLKQVHDTIDTGIVEDPPFSVKEGGLIKEGYSQELDELKSSIKDAQDWIAGLEASERERTGIKNLKVGFNKVFGYYLEVTRSYYDMVPDNYIRKQTLANCERFITPELKETERLVLNAEAKINQMEYDLFTDIRKSLQEHIREIQETSRAIASLDVLISFADVSEKNGYVKPAVDDGEVIEIRKGRHPVVEKTIRDGIFVSNDTYLDKKKQSLLLITGPNMSGKSTYKIGR
;
A
#
# COMPACT_ATOMS: atom_id res chain seq x y z
N ILE A 1 10.63 31.48 -1.72
CA ILE A 1 9.23 31.82 -1.41
C ILE A 1 8.47 32.08 -2.71
N SER A 2 8.90 33.02 -3.55
CA SER A 2 8.19 33.43 -4.77
C SER A 2 7.82 32.23 -5.68
N ALA A 3 8.75 31.33 -5.99
CA ALA A 3 8.49 30.17 -6.83
C ALA A 3 7.37 29.26 -6.27
N ARG A 4 7.23 29.14 -4.94
CA ARG A 4 6.13 28.38 -4.33
C ARG A 4 4.80 29.12 -4.45
N LEU A 5 4.82 30.44 -4.28
CA LEU A 5 3.63 31.27 -4.46
C LEU A 5 3.15 31.24 -5.93
N ASP A 6 4.10 31.29 -6.89
CA ASP A 6 3.79 31.17 -8.32
C ASP A 6 3.18 29.79 -8.67
N ALA A 7 3.70 28.72 -8.06
CA ALA A 7 3.16 27.38 -8.24
C ALA A 7 1.73 27.24 -7.68
N VAL A 8 1.46 27.80 -6.49
CA VAL A 8 0.12 27.82 -5.90
C VAL A 8 -0.85 28.63 -6.77
N ASP A 9 -0.41 29.77 -7.28
CA ASP A 9 -1.18 30.64 -8.18
C ASP A 9 -1.57 29.90 -9.47
N SER A 10 -0.60 29.25 -10.11
CA SER A 10 -0.82 28.41 -11.29
C SER A 10 -1.82 27.26 -11.03
N LEU A 11 -1.77 26.64 -9.84
CA LEU A 11 -2.74 25.59 -9.45
C LEU A 11 -4.14 26.14 -9.15
N LEU A 12 -4.24 27.41 -8.70
CA LEU A 12 -5.52 28.10 -8.52
C LEU A 12 -6.18 28.41 -9.86
N ASP A 13 -5.40 28.85 -10.85
CA ASP A 13 -5.88 29.16 -12.19
C ASP A 13 -6.31 27.91 -12.95
N ASN A 14 -5.72 26.73 -12.66
CA ASN A 14 -5.97 25.48 -13.35
C ASN A 14 -6.72 24.47 -12.46
N ILE A 15 -8.00 24.76 -12.16
CA ILE A 15 -8.82 23.94 -11.25
C ILE A 15 -8.93 22.49 -11.69
N LEU A 16 -9.03 22.22 -12.99
CA LEU A 16 -9.14 20.84 -13.51
C LEU A 16 -7.85 20.04 -13.21
N VAL A 17 -6.69 20.60 -13.55
CA VAL A 17 -5.37 19.99 -13.27
C VAL A 17 -5.22 19.72 -11.79
N ARG A 18 -5.53 20.70 -10.94
CA ARG A 18 -5.46 20.56 -9.48
C ARG A 18 -6.35 19.42 -8.98
N ASN A 19 -7.58 19.31 -9.46
CA ASN A 19 -8.51 18.25 -9.06
C ASN A 19 -8.03 16.87 -9.53
N ASN A 20 -7.55 16.73 -10.75
CA ASN A 20 -7.02 15.49 -11.29
C ASN A 20 -5.82 15.00 -10.50
N ILE A 21 -4.87 15.90 -10.20
CA ILE A 21 -3.71 15.56 -9.35
C ILE A 21 -4.17 15.21 -7.93
N THR A 22 -5.11 15.94 -7.35
CA THR A 22 -5.66 15.63 -6.02
C THR A 22 -6.24 14.22 -5.96
N ASP A 23 -6.98 13.81 -6.98
CA ASP A 23 -7.57 12.46 -7.05
C ASP A 23 -6.51 11.37 -7.30
N ALA A 24 -5.47 11.66 -8.07
CA ALA A 24 -4.34 10.77 -8.25
C ALA A 24 -3.56 10.59 -6.93
N LEU A 25 -3.29 11.68 -6.20
CA LEU A 25 -2.56 11.64 -4.92
C LEU A 25 -3.28 10.80 -3.84
N LYS A 26 -4.61 10.72 -3.85
CA LYS A 26 -5.36 9.83 -2.93
C LYS A 26 -5.03 8.35 -3.10
N ARG A 27 -4.50 7.96 -4.25
CA ARG A 27 -4.08 6.59 -4.58
C ARG A 27 -2.59 6.34 -4.33
N VAL A 28 -1.84 7.37 -3.96
CA VAL A 28 -0.42 7.28 -3.61
C VAL A 28 -0.28 6.94 -2.14
N TYR A 29 0.42 5.86 -1.85
CA TYR A 29 0.76 5.46 -0.49
C TYR A 29 2.04 6.18 -0.02
N ASP A 30 2.36 6.04 1.25
CA ASP A 30 3.57 6.63 1.87
C ASP A 30 4.86 6.01 1.27
N PHE A 31 5.37 6.62 0.22
CA PHE A 31 6.59 6.20 -0.47
C PHE A 31 7.80 6.15 0.47
N GLU A 32 7.93 7.10 1.39
CA GLU A 32 9.10 7.17 2.28
C GLU A 32 9.15 5.96 3.20
N ARG A 33 8.02 5.62 3.81
CA ARG A 33 7.90 4.43 4.65
C ARG A 33 8.12 3.14 3.86
N LEU A 34 7.53 3.02 2.67
CA LEU A 34 7.69 1.84 1.80
C LEU A 34 9.14 1.67 1.37
N THR A 35 9.80 2.75 0.95
CA THR A 35 11.22 2.75 0.55
C THR A 35 12.12 2.33 1.71
N GLY A 36 11.87 2.85 2.92
CA GLY A 36 12.61 2.45 4.12
C GLY A 36 12.49 0.95 4.40
N ARG A 37 11.30 0.38 4.26
CA ARG A 37 11.08 -1.07 4.44
C ARG A 37 11.76 -1.93 3.38
N ILE A 38 11.79 -1.47 2.12
CA ILE A 38 12.51 -2.15 1.03
C ILE A 38 14.02 -2.11 1.30
N ALA A 39 14.56 -0.95 1.63
CA ALA A 39 15.97 -0.77 1.94
C ALA A 39 16.44 -1.68 3.09
N CYS A 40 15.62 -1.78 4.16
CA CYS A 40 15.89 -2.64 5.31
C CYS A 40 15.56 -4.13 5.07
N GLY A 41 15.02 -4.50 3.91
CA GLY A 41 14.62 -5.88 3.62
C GLY A 41 13.43 -6.38 4.45
N THR A 42 12.60 -5.48 5.00
CA THR A 42 11.46 -5.81 5.87
C THR A 42 10.10 -5.61 5.20
N ALA A 43 10.07 -5.14 3.93
CA ALA A 43 8.85 -5.01 3.16
C ALA A 43 8.21 -6.39 2.92
N ASN A 44 6.91 -6.49 3.11
CA ASN A 44 6.11 -7.68 2.82
C ASN A 44 5.36 -7.53 1.48
N GLY A 45 4.58 -8.55 1.09
CA GLY A 45 3.84 -8.53 -0.17
C GLY A 45 2.88 -7.35 -0.28
N LYS A 46 2.16 -7.01 0.79
CA LYS A 46 1.21 -5.87 0.80
C LYS A 46 1.91 -4.52 0.65
N ASP A 47 3.12 -4.37 1.20
CA ASP A 47 3.93 -3.17 0.98
C ASP A 47 4.34 -3.03 -0.49
N LEU A 48 4.71 -4.13 -1.15
CA LEU A 48 5.06 -4.11 -2.57
C LEU A 48 3.84 -3.77 -3.44
N ILE A 49 2.67 -4.34 -3.17
CA ILE A 49 1.44 -3.98 -3.88
C ILE A 49 1.07 -2.50 -3.66
N ALA A 50 1.22 -1.97 -2.45
CA ALA A 50 1.01 -0.55 -2.18
C ALA A 50 1.98 0.33 -3.00
N LEU A 51 3.25 -0.07 -3.13
CA LEU A 51 4.22 0.62 -3.97
C LEU A 51 3.82 0.56 -5.46
N ARG A 52 3.46 -0.63 -5.98
CA ARG A 52 2.98 -0.81 -7.36
C ARG A 52 1.80 0.12 -7.66
N ASN A 53 0.80 0.13 -6.78
CA ASN A 53 -0.39 0.98 -6.95
C ASN A 53 -0.04 2.48 -6.94
N SER A 54 0.95 2.87 -6.14
CA SER A 54 1.46 4.24 -6.15
C SER A 54 2.20 4.57 -7.46
N CYS A 55 3.01 3.65 -7.97
CA CYS A 55 3.72 3.83 -9.24
C CYS A 55 2.75 3.93 -10.43
N HIS A 56 1.62 3.23 -10.37
CA HIS A 56 0.62 3.20 -11.44
C HIS A 56 0.06 4.59 -11.78
N VAL A 57 -0.02 5.50 -10.81
CA VAL A 57 -0.62 6.85 -11.00
C VAL A 57 0.41 7.93 -11.31
N LEU A 58 1.71 7.64 -11.26
CA LEU A 58 2.75 8.64 -11.51
C LEU A 58 2.75 9.21 -12.93
N PRO A 59 2.50 8.41 -14.00
CA PRO A 59 2.36 8.96 -15.34
C PRO A 59 1.24 10.01 -15.44
N ASP A 60 0.07 9.72 -14.87
CA ASP A 60 -1.08 10.66 -14.88
C ASP A 60 -0.71 11.99 -14.22
N ILE A 61 -0.02 11.93 -13.06
CA ILE A 61 0.44 13.15 -12.35
C ILE A 61 1.44 13.94 -13.21
N LYS A 62 2.35 13.26 -13.90
CA LYS A 62 3.31 13.94 -14.78
C LYS A 62 2.63 14.64 -15.94
N ASP A 63 1.70 13.96 -16.60
CA ASP A 63 0.97 14.51 -17.75
C ASP A 63 0.16 15.75 -17.36
N GLU A 64 -0.46 15.74 -16.18
CA GLU A 64 -1.17 16.93 -15.67
C GLU A 64 -0.20 18.08 -15.39
N LEU A 65 0.96 17.81 -14.81
CA LEU A 65 1.96 18.85 -14.51
C LEU A 65 2.55 19.50 -15.78
N MET A 66 2.68 18.76 -16.89
CA MET A 66 3.15 19.28 -18.18
C MET A 66 2.24 20.39 -18.73
N SER A 67 0.99 20.45 -18.32
CA SER A 67 0.02 21.46 -18.75
C SER A 67 0.10 22.76 -17.94
N THR A 68 1.02 22.88 -16.99
CA THR A 68 1.17 24.05 -16.11
C THR A 68 2.34 24.94 -16.52
N ASP A 69 2.19 26.27 -16.34
CA ASP A 69 3.22 27.27 -16.71
C ASP A 69 4.15 27.66 -15.55
N SER A 70 4.18 26.88 -14.45
CA SER A 70 5.02 27.20 -13.29
C SER A 70 6.38 26.51 -13.35
N ALA A 71 7.46 27.27 -13.24
CA ALA A 71 8.84 26.75 -13.23
C ALA A 71 9.06 25.69 -12.11
N LEU A 72 8.48 25.91 -10.92
CA LEU A 72 8.59 24.95 -9.82
C LEU A 72 7.80 23.66 -10.10
N LEU A 73 6.60 23.77 -10.71
CA LEU A 73 5.82 22.57 -11.08
C LEU A 73 6.52 21.77 -12.17
N SER A 74 7.15 22.43 -13.14
CA SER A 74 7.98 21.77 -14.16
C SER A 74 9.24 21.12 -13.55
N GLU A 75 9.86 21.74 -12.54
CA GLU A 75 10.97 21.11 -11.80
C GLU A 75 10.48 19.85 -11.07
N LEU A 76 9.33 19.90 -10.39
CA LEU A 76 8.77 18.75 -9.70
C LEU A 76 8.41 17.63 -10.69
N GLU A 77 7.82 17.99 -11.84
CA GLU A 77 7.52 17.05 -12.92
C GLU A 77 8.78 16.28 -13.36
N SER A 78 9.89 16.99 -13.60
CA SER A 78 11.15 16.38 -14.03
C SER A 78 11.76 15.42 -12.99
N ARG A 79 11.45 15.60 -11.70
CA ARG A 79 11.91 14.76 -10.57
C ARG A 79 10.97 13.60 -10.24
N ILE A 80 9.78 13.57 -10.81
CA ILE A 80 8.87 12.42 -10.70
C ILE A 80 9.26 11.41 -11.75
N HIS A 81 9.88 10.30 -11.35
CA HIS A 81 10.14 9.16 -12.21
C HIS A 81 8.88 8.30 -12.33
N THR A 82 8.59 7.76 -13.50
CA THR A 82 7.40 6.90 -13.70
C THR A 82 7.51 5.55 -13.00
N LEU A 83 8.73 5.15 -12.60
CA LEU A 83 9.02 3.91 -11.90
C LEU A 83 8.42 2.66 -12.58
N LYS A 84 8.37 2.67 -13.92
CA LYS A 84 7.75 1.60 -14.71
C LYS A 84 8.37 0.24 -14.41
N GLN A 85 9.69 0.14 -14.30
CA GLN A 85 10.35 -1.13 -13.98
C GLN A 85 9.96 -1.64 -12.60
N VAL A 86 9.86 -0.75 -11.60
CA VAL A 86 9.39 -1.09 -10.24
C VAL A 86 7.96 -1.62 -10.30
N HIS A 87 7.08 -0.91 -11.01
CA HIS A 87 5.69 -1.33 -11.21
C HIS A 87 5.63 -2.72 -11.84
N ASP A 88 6.27 -2.88 -13.00
CA ASP A 88 6.18 -4.11 -13.81
C ASP A 88 6.79 -5.32 -13.07
N THR A 89 7.91 -5.14 -12.36
CA THR A 89 8.53 -6.19 -11.54
C THR A 89 7.58 -6.71 -10.46
N ILE A 90 6.89 -5.81 -9.78
CA ILE A 90 5.93 -6.20 -8.73
C ILE A 90 4.68 -6.79 -9.36
N ASP A 91 4.17 -6.17 -10.42
CA ASP A 91 2.93 -6.59 -11.08
C ASP A 91 3.03 -7.98 -11.69
N THR A 92 4.17 -8.32 -12.28
CA THR A 92 4.39 -9.67 -12.85
C THR A 92 4.66 -10.72 -11.79
N GLY A 93 5.31 -10.36 -10.67
CA GLY A 93 5.80 -11.33 -9.69
C GLY A 93 4.88 -11.59 -8.51
N ILE A 94 4.12 -10.60 -8.04
CA ILE A 94 3.37 -10.68 -6.78
C ILE A 94 1.86 -10.77 -7.04
N VAL A 95 1.17 -11.64 -6.31
CA VAL A 95 -0.30 -11.76 -6.37
C VAL A 95 -0.99 -10.48 -5.89
N GLU A 96 -2.25 -10.27 -6.31
CA GLU A 96 -3.01 -9.05 -5.97
C GLU A 96 -3.29 -8.88 -4.47
N ASP A 97 -3.61 -9.97 -3.78
CA ASP A 97 -3.84 -9.99 -2.32
C ASP A 97 -2.87 -10.96 -1.64
N PRO A 98 -1.61 -10.54 -1.45
CA PRO A 98 -0.61 -11.41 -0.83
C PRO A 98 -0.88 -11.59 0.67
N PRO A 99 -0.55 -12.76 1.24
CA PRO A 99 -0.64 -13.01 2.65
C PRO A 99 0.25 -12.04 3.45
N PHE A 100 -0.08 -11.86 4.72
CA PHE A 100 0.68 -10.95 5.59
C PHE A 100 2.11 -11.46 5.83
N SER A 101 2.26 -12.77 6.04
CA SER A 101 3.54 -13.42 6.29
C SER A 101 4.17 -13.91 4.99
N VAL A 102 5.40 -13.50 4.74
CA VAL A 102 6.18 -13.95 3.56
C VAL A 102 6.61 -15.43 3.63
N LYS A 103 6.32 -16.13 4.75
CA LYS A 103 6.69 -17.54 4.96
C LYS A 103 5.51 -18.50 4.75
N GLU A 104 4.30 -17.99 4.56
CA GLU A 104 3.09 -18.82 4.44
C GLU A 104 2.86 -19.36 3.03
N GLY A 105 3.64 -18.89 2.04
CA GLY A 105 3.40 -19.18 0.63
C GLY A 105 2.26 -18.34 0.05
N GLY A 106 1.94 -18.56 -1.23
CA GLY A 106 0.88 -17.81 -1.92
C GLY A 106 1.25 -16.36 -2.26
N LEU A 107 2.54 -16.06 -2.41
CA LEU A 107 3.06 -14.73 -2.71
C LEU A 107 3.26 -14.47 -4.20
N ILE A 108 3.66 -15.51 -4.93
CA ILE A 108 4.14 -15.41 -6.32
C ILE A 108 3.03 -15.72 -7.30
N LYS A 109 2.85 -14.85 -8.28
CA LYS A 109 1.88 -15.05 -9.39
C LYS A 109 2.22 -16.30 -10.19
N GLU A 110 1.18 -16.98 -10.67
CA GLU A 110 1.29 -18.04 -11.67
C GLU A 110 1.91 -17.48 -12.96
N GLY A 111 2.80 -18.23 -13.58
CA GLY A 111 3.54 -17.81 -14.76
C GLY A 111 4.84 -17.04 -14.48
N TYR A 112 5.11 -16.67 -13.22
CA TYR A 112 6.36 -15.99 -12.88
C TYR A 112 7.58 -16.94 -12.86
N SER A 113 7.40 -18.17 -12.38
CA SER A 113 8.44 -19.21 -12.33
C SER A 113 7.90 -20.55 -12.78
N GLN A 114 8.40 -21.05 -13.91
CA GLN A 114 7.98 -22.35 -14.44
C GLN A 114 8.22 -23.49 -13.46
N GLU A 115 9.37 -23.50 -12.77
CA GLU A 115 9.69 -24.55 -11.78
C GLU A 115 8.69 -24.55 -10.60
N LEU A 116 8.27 -23.35 -10.14
CA LEU A 116 7.28 -23.21 -9.08
C LEU A 116 5.90 -23.70 -9.54
N ASP A 117 5.50 -23.37 -10.77
CA ASP A 117 4.20 -23.76 -11.31
C ASP A 117 4.12 -25.29 -11.57
N GLU A 118 5.19 -25.90 -12.09
CA GLU A 118 5.28 -27.35 -12.24
C GLU A 118 5.18 -28.07 -10.89
N LEU A 119 5.84 -27.53 -9.85
CA LEU A 119 5.78 -28.09 -8.51
C LEU A 119 4.36 -27.95 -7.88
N LYS A 120 3.70 -26.80 -8.07
CA LYS A 120 2.31 -26.58 -7.65
C LYS A 120 1.35 -27.51 -8.36
N SER A 121 1.53 -27.73 -9.66
CA SER A 121 0.72 -28.69 -10.45
C SER A 121 0.87 -30.12 -9.91
N SER A 122 2.09 -30.55 -9.65
CA SER A 122 2.36 -31.90 -9.14
C SER A 122 1.71 -32.15 -7.77
N ILE A 123 1.62 -31.13 -6.90
CA ILE A 123 0.90 -31.24 -5.64
C ILE A 123 -0.60 -31.32 -5.87
N LYS A 124 -1.13 -30.52 -6.77
CA LYS A 124 -2.56 -30.54 -7.08
C LYS A 124 -3.01 -31.92 -7.53
N ASP A 125 -2.26 -32.55 -8.42
CA ASP A 125 -2.53 -33.92 -8.87
C ASP A 125 -2.55 -34.91 -7.70
N ALA A 126 -1.59 -34.78 -6.76
CA ALA A 126 -1.54 -35.64 -5.57
C ALA A 126 -2.70 -35.36 -4.60
N GLN A 127 -3.10 -34.10 -4.42
CA GLN A 127 -4.26 -33.73 -3.60
C GLN A 127 -5.57 -34.19 -4.22
N ASP A 128 -5.73 -34.09 -5.54
CA ASP A 128 -6.89 -34.60 -6.30
C ASP A 128 -6.98 -36.14 -6.20
N TRP A 129 -5.86 -36.85 -6.24
CA TRP A 129 -5.80 -38.28 -5.99
C TRP A 129 -6.29 -38.63 -4.57
N ILE A 130 -5.82 -37.91 -3.54
CA ILE A 130 -6.29 -38.11 -2.15
C ILE A 130 -7.80 -37.83 -2.04
N ALA A 131 -8.28 -36.75 -2.68
CA ALA A 131 -9.71 -36.41 -2.68
C ALA A 131 -10.58 -37.48 -3.37
N GLY A 132 -10.08 -38.10 -4.43
CA GLY A 132 -10.74 -39.20 -5.13
C GLY A 132 -10.63 -40.54 -4.43
N LEU A 133 -9.70 -40.71 -3.48
CA LEU A 133 -9.38 -41.99 -2.83
C LEU A 133 -10.58 -42.57 -2.09
N GLU A 134 -11.42 -41.76 -1.46
CA GLU A 134 -12.62 -42.23 -0.75
C GLU A 134 -13.58 -42.97 -1.67
N ALA A 135 -13.83 -42.40 -2.85
CA ALA A 135 -14.73 -43.01 -3.84
C ALA A 135 -14.13 -44.30 -4.44
N SER A 136 -12.87 -44.25 -4.84
CA SER A 136 -12.18 -45.42 -5.43
C SER A 136 -12.03 -46.58 -4.45
N GLU A 137 -11.71 -46.29 -3.18
CA GLU A 137 -11.59 -47.32 -2.15
C GLU A 137 -12.95 -47.91 -1.73
N ARG A 138 -14.03 -47.13 -1.72
CA ARG A 138 -15.39 -47.64 -1.52
C ARG A 138 -15.80 -48.62 -2.63
N GLU A 139 -15.50 -48.28 -3.88
CA GLU A 139 -15.77 -49.12 -5.03
C GLU A 139 -14.93 -50.41 -5.00
N ARG A 140 -13.64 -50.29 -4.75
CA ARG A 140 -12.68 -51.40 -4.71
C ARG A 140 -12.96 -52.39 -3.57
N THR A 141 -13.30 -51.90 -2.38
CA THR A 141 -13.44 -52.71 -1.17
C THR A 141 -14.88 -53.14 -0.88
N GLY A 142 -15.87 -52.45 -1.46
CA GLY A 142 -17.29 -52.62 -1.12
C GLY A 142 -17.71 -52.03 0.25
N ILE A 143 -16.80 -51.35 0.94
CA ILE A 143 -17.06 -50.72 2.24
C ILE A 143 -17.79 -49.40 2.04
N LYS A 144 -19.10 -49.40 2.13
CA LYS A 144 -19.95 -48.23 1.78
C LYS A 144 -19.73 -47.00 2.64
N ASN A 145 -19.30 -47.16 3.87
CA ASN A 145 -19.10 -46.05 4.82
C ASN A 145 -17.63 -45.73 5.11
N LEU A 146 -16.73 -46.22 4.26
CA LEU A 146 -15.32 -45.79 4.30
C LEU A 146 -15.24 -44.28 4.12
N LYS A 147 -14.42 -43.63 4.93
CA LYS A 147 -14.14 -42.18 4.85
C LYS A 147 -12.64 -41.95 4.84
N VAL A 148 -12.21 -40.97 4.03
CA VAL A 148 -10.87 -40.44 4.11
C VAL A 148 -10.89 -39.21 5.05
N GLY A 149 -9.99 -39.17 6.01
CA GLY A 149 -9.85 -38.06 6.96
C GLY A 149 -8.41 -37.67 7.16
N PHE A 150 -8.23 -36.48 7.73
CA PHE A 150 -6.91 -35.95 8.09
C PHE A 150 -6.83 -35.65 9.59
N ASN A 151 -5.71 -36.01 10.20
CA ASN A 151 -5.41 -35.69 11.59
C ASN A 151 -4.00 -35.08 11.68
N LYS A 152 -3.85 -33.97 12.41
CA LYS A 152 -2.56 -33.27 12.55
C LYS A 152 -1.43 -34.14 13.12
N VAL A 153 -1.76 -35.20 13.88
CA VAL A 153 -0.77 -36.10 14.51
C VAL A 153 -0.41 -37.28 13.62
N PHE A 154 -1.40 -37.85 12.93
CA PHE A 154 -1.24 -39.09 12.17
C PHE A 154 -1.24 -38.90 10.65
N GLY A 155 -1.61 -37.72 10.16
CA GLY A 155 -1.80 -37.43 8.74
C GLY A 155 -3.12 -37.95 8.18
N TYR A 156 -3.13 -38.27 6.89
CA TYR A 156 -4.31 -38.87 6.24
C TYR A 156 -4.54 -40.30 6.67
N TYR A 157 -5.83 -40.67 6.79
CA TYR A 157 -6.25 -42.02 7.17
C TYR A 157 -7.56 -42.40 6.48
N LEU A 158 -7.77 -43.72 6.40
CA LEU A 158 -9.02 -44.34 5.99
C LEU A 158 -9.76 -44.79 7.25
N GLU A 159 -11.00 -44.34 7.44
CA GLU A 159 -11.82 -44.69 8.59
C GLU A 159 -12.85 -45.70 8.16
N VAL A 160 -12.90 -46.87 8.85
CA VAL A 160 -13.84 -47.97 8.62
C VAL A 160 -14.59 -48.22 9.90
N THR A 161 -15.92 -48.33 9.83
CA THR A 161 -16.75 -48.68 10.98
C THR A 161 -16.73 -50.19 11.28
N ARG A 162 -17.01 -50.50 12.53
CA ARG A 162 -16.92 -51.88 13.08
C ARG A 162 -17.66 -52.95 12.24
N SER A 163 -18.79 -52.58 11.62
CA SER A 163 -19.61 -53.49 10.79
C SER A 163 -18.93 -53.96 9.50
N TYR A 164 -17.79 -53.39 9.14
CA TYR A 164 -17.07 -53.70 7.89
C TYR A 164 -15.64 -54.19 8.12
N TYR A 165 -15.26 -54.57 9.35
CA TYR A 165 -13.88 -54.99 9.64
C TYR A 165 -13.47 -56.24 8.87
N ASP A 166 -14.42 -57.17 8.63
CA ASP A 166 -14.16 -58.40 7.87
C ASP A 166 -13.91 -58.14 6.37
N MET A 167 -14.19 -56.93 5.89
CA MET A 167 -13.97 -56.52 4.50
C MET A 167 -12.72 -55.67 4.33
N VAL A 168 -11.99 -55.40 5.40
CA VAL A 168 -10.77 -54.57 5.36
C VAL A 168 -9.67 -55.35 4.64
N PRO A 169 -9.08 -54.80 3.54
CA PRO A 169 -8.01 -55.46 2.81
C PRO A 169 -6.72 -55.64 3.64
N ASP A 170 -5.93 -56.66 3.31
CA ASP A 170 -4.66 -56.95 4.00
C ASP A 170 -3.61 -55.86 3.90
N ASN A 171 -3.71 -55.00 2.86
CA ASN A 171 -2.80 -53.88 2.67
C ASN A 171 -3.13 -52.66 3.54
N TYR A 172 -4.22 -52.70 4.33
CA TYR A 172 -4.56 -51.65 5.29
C TYR A 172 -3.81 -51.87 6.60
N ILE A 173 -2.98 -50.89 6.96
CA ILE A 173 -2.22 -50.91 8.20
C ILE A 173 -2.99 -50.12 9.25
N ARG A 174 -3.44 -50.82 10.30
CA ARG A 174 -4.18 -50.19 11.41
C ARG A 174 -3.31 -49.24 12.20
N LYS A 175 -3.78 -48.02 12.40
CA LYS A 175 -3.11 -46.96 13.16
C LYS A 175 -3.80 -46.58 14.46
N GLN A 176 -5.13 -46.62 14.50
CA GLN A 176 -5.89 -46.22 15.67
C GLN A 176 -7.21 -47.01 15.75
N THR A 177 -7.54 -47.48 16.94
CA THR A 177 -8.84 -48.08 17.26
C THR A 177 -9.65 -47.11 18.10
N LEU A 178 -10.88 -46.81 17.67
CA LEU A 178 -11.84 -45.96 18.35
C LEU A 178 -13.07 -46.84 18.77
N ALA A 179 -13.97 -46.26 19.55
CA ALA A 179 -15.13 -47.02 20.06
C ALA A 179 -15.99 -47.65 18.95
N ASN A 180 -16.20 -46.97 17.82
CA ASN A 180 -17.11 -47.39 16.75
C ASN A 180 -16.45 -47.58 15.37
N CYS A 181 -15.14 -47.25 15.25
CA CYS A 181 -14.41 -47.36 13.99
C CYS A 181 -12.91 -47.60 14.24
N GLU A 182 -12.23 -48.05 13.20
CA GLU A 182 -10.77 -48.11 13.15
C GLU A 182 -10.25 -47.25 12.03
N ARG A 183 -9.03 -46.70 12.22
CA ARG A 183 -8.31 -45.85 11.26
C ARG A 183 -7.13 -46.64 10.71
N PHE A 184 -7.06 -46.64 9.42
CA PHE A 184 -6.05 -47.35 8.65
C PHE A 184 -5.26 -46.38 7.77
N ILE A 185 -4.06 -46.77 7.38
CA ILE A 185 -3.30 -46.17 6.31
C ILE A 185 -2.95 -47.22 5.28
N THR A 186 -2.73 -46.81 4.03
CA THR A 186 -2.10 -47.65 3.03
C THR A 186 -0.70 -47.14 2.72
N PRO A 187 0.23 -47.99 2.22
CA PRO A 187 1.54 -47.56 1.79
C PRO A 187 1.48 -46.44 0.75
N GLU A 188 0.53 -46.52 -0.19
CA GLU A 188 0.31 -45.53 -1.24
C GLU A 188 -0.14 -44.17 -0.66
N LEU A 189 -1.14 -44.18 0.23
CA LEU A 189 -1.62 -42.99 0.91
C LEU A 189 -0.49 -42.30 1.70
N LYS A 190 0.34 -43.11 2.37
CA LYS A 190 1.46 -42.57 3.15
C LYS A 190 2.55 -41.99 2.28
N GLU A 191 2.83 -42.59 1.13
CA GLU A 191 3.81 -42.02 0.17
C GLU A 191 3.30 -40.74 -0.47
N THR A 192 2.02 -40.73 -0.91
CA THR A 192 1.41 -39.51 -1.47
C THR A 192 1.36 -38.36 -0.44
N GLU A 193 1.02 -38.64 0.80
CA GLU A 193 1.07 -37.68 1.90
C GLU A 193 2.47 -37.09 2.05
N ARG A 194 3.50 -37.95 2.05
CA ARG A 194 4.89 -37.51 2.18
C ARG A 194 5.32 -36.61 1.02
N LEU A 195 4.88 -36.94 -0.20
CA LEU A 195 5.14 -36.12 -1.38
C LEU A 195 4.48 -34.74 -1.25
N VAL A 196 3.19 -34.69 -0.84
CA VAL A 196 2.47 -33.44 -0.66
C VAL A 196 3.16 -32.56 0.40
N LEU A 197 3.42 -33.09 1.58
CA LEU A 197 4.03 -32.31 2.68
C LEU A 197 5.44 -31.79 2.35
N ASN A 198 6.27 -32.62 1.71
CA ASN A 198 7.60 -32.21 1.29
C ASN A 198 7.55 -31.14 0.20
N ALA A 199 6.63 -31.27 -0.75
CA ALA A 199 6.50 -30.33 -1.83
C ALA A 199 5.88 -29.01 -1.36
N GLU A 200 4.93 -28.99 -0.43
CA GLU A 200 4.42 -27.76 0.20
C GLU A 200 5.54 -26.99 0.91
N ALA A 201 6.41 -27.68 1.66
CA ALA A 201 7.56 -27.03 2.29
C ALA A 201 8.54 -26.45 1.25
N LYS A 202 8.77 -27.18 0.14
CA LYS A 202 9.61 -26.71 -0.96
C LYS A 202 8.99 -25.51 -1.68
N ILE A 203 7.68 -25.51 -1.94
CA ILE A 203 6.96 -24.38 -2.54
C ILE A 203 7.12 -23.13 -1.69
N ASN A 204 6.86 -23.23 -0.38
CA ASN A 204 6.95 -22.09 0.52
C ASN A 204 8.37 -21.52 0.55
N GLN A 205 9.39 -22.35 0.52
CA GLN A 205 10.78 -21.90 0.45
C GLN A 205 11.08 -21.22 -0.90
N MET A 206 10.66 -21.82 -2.03
CA MET A 206 10.87 -21.22 -3.36
C MET A 206 10.16 -19.88 -3.49
N GLU A 207 8.93 -19.77 -3.03
CA GLU A 207 8.20 -18.50 -3.04
C GLU A 207 8.87 -17.44 -2.17
N TYR A 208 9.40 -17.81 -1.01
CA TYR A 208 10.17 -16.92 -0.15
C TYR A 208 11.46 -16.43 -0.84
N ASP A 209 12.17 -17.32 -1.54
CA ASP A 209 13.40 -16.98 -2.24
C ASP A 209 13.11 -16.06 -3.42
N LEU A 210 12.12 -16.38 -4.27
CA LEU A 210 11.66 -15.54 -5.38
C LEU A 210 11.19 -14.16 -4.89
N PHE A 211 10.40 -14.11 -3.82
CA PHE A 211 9.97 -12.86 -3.21
C PHE A 211 11.15 -12.02 -2.72
N THR A 212 12.14 -12.68 -2.13
CA THR A 212 13.35 -12.02 -1.63
C THR A 212 14.17 -11.44 -2.78
N ASP A 213 14.26 -12.12 -3.91
CA ASP A 213 14.96 -11.64 -5.10
C ASP A 213 14.21 -10.46 -5.76
N ILE A 214 12.88 -10.53 -5.87
CA ILE A 214 12.06 -9.38 -6.29
C ILE A 214 12.35 -8.19 -5.38
N ARG A 215 12.29 -8.36 -4.06
CA ARG A 215 12.53 -7.27 -3.11
C ARG A 215 13.95 -6.69 -3.21
N LYS A 216 14.95 -7.53 -3.50
CA LYS A 216 16.34 -7.08 -3.71
C LYS A 216 16.49 -6.28 -5.01
N SER A 217 15.87 -6.71 -6.11
CA SER A 217 15.92 -5.96 -7.36
C SER A 217 15.34 -4.55 -7.23
N LEU A 218 14.31 -4.38 -6.41
CA LEU A 218 13.74 -3.05 -6.13
C LEU A 218 14.71 -2.12 -5.39
N GLN A 219 15.72 -2.65 -4.69
CA GLN A 219 16.72 -1.83 -4.00
C GLN A 219 17.58 -1.00 -4.97
N GLU A 220 17.75 -1.45 -6.20
CA GLU A 220 18.47 -0.73 -7.24
C GLU A 220 17.78 0.60 -7.62
N HIS A 221 16.46 0.68 -7.41
CA HIS A 221 15.63 1.85 -7.72
C HIS A 221 15.37 2.78 -6.53
N ILE A 222 15.98 2.53 -5.36
CA ILE A 222 15.72 3.30 -4.13
C ILE A 222 15.91 4.79 -4.35
N ARG A 223 16.94 5.20 -5.09
CA ARG A 223 17.23 6.61 -5.35
C ARG A 223 16.11 7.28 -6.14
N GLU A 224 15.64 6.65 -7.20
CA GLU A 224 14.54 7.16 -8.03
C GLU A 224 13.23 7.24 -7.25
N ILE A 225 12.95 6.21 -6.43
CA ILE A 225 11.77 6.20 -5.55
C ILE A 225 11.84 7.35 -4.53
N GLN A 226 13.01 7.62 -3.94
CA GLN A 226 13.20 8.71 -2.98
C GLN A 226 13.06 10.09 -3.63
N GLU A 227 13.59 10.28 -4.83
CA GLU A 227 13.46 11.53 -5.58
C GLU A 227 12.00 11.80 -5.92
N THR A 228 11.29 10.78 -6.42
CA THR A 228 9.85 10.83 -6.69
C THR A 228 9.06 11.12 -5.40
N SER A 229 9.36 10.45 -4.30
CA SER A 229 8.71 10.67 -3.00
C SER A 229 8.77 12.13 -2.56
N ARG A 230 9.96 12.75 -2.65
CA ARG A 230 10.16 14.17 -2.27
C ARG A 230 9.41 15.12 -3.19
N ALA A 231 9.38 14.83 -4.49
CA ALA A 231 8.65 15.65 -5.46
C ALA A 231 7.13 15.57 -5.22
N ILE A 232 6.60 14.36 -5.02
CA ILE A 232 5.18 14.13 -4.69
C ILE A 232 4.80 14.82 -3.37
N ALA A 233 5.60 14.69 -2.32
CA ALA A 233 5.34 15.37 -1.04
C ALA A 233 5.31 16.89 -1.18
N SER A 234 6.20 17.45 -2.01
CA SER A 234 6.22 18.89 -2.30
C SER A 234 4.98 19.32 -3.09
N LEU A 235 4.56 18.53 -4.06
CA LEU A 235 3.36 18.77 -4.86
C LEU A 235 2.09 18.71 -3.99
N ASP A 236 1.97 17.74 -3.11
CA ASP A 236 0.84 17.59 -2.18
C ASP A 236 0.67 18.83 -1.28
N VAL A 237 1.78 19.37 -0.77
CA VAL A 237 1.76 20.61 0.01
C VAL A 237 1.29 21.80 -0.83
N LEU A 238 1.76 21.94 -2.08
CA LEU A 238 1.36 23.05 -2.95
C LEU A 238 -0.13 22.99 -3.31
N ILE A 239 -0.64 21.79 -3.58
CA ILE A 239 -2.08 21.56 -3.83
C ILE A 239 -2.89 21.88 -2.58
N SER A 240 -2.46 21.43 -1.41
CA SER A 240 -3.10 21.76 -0.14
C SER A 240 -3.16 23.26 0.11
N PHE A 241 -2.10 24.01 -0.24
CA PHE A 241 -2.09 25.46 -0.15
C PHE A 241 -3.06 26.10 -1.15
N ALA A 242 -3.15 25.59 -2.38
CA ALA A 242 -4.09 26.09 -3.37
C ALA A 242 -5.54 25.89 -2.88
N ASP A 243 -5.88 24.68 -2.43
CA ASP A 243 -7.22 24.38 -1.90
C ASP A 243 -7.61 25.23 -0.70
N VAL A 244 -6.68 25.42 0.24
CA VAL A 244 -6.92 26.25 1.43
C VAL A 244 -7.05 27.73 1.03
N SER A 245 -6.25 28.19 0.08
CA SER A 245 -6.30 29.58 -0.39
C SER A 245 -7.61 29.89 -1.09
N GLU A 246 -8.07 29.02 -1.97
CA GLU A 246 -9.37 29.17 -2.64
C GLU A 246 -10.52 29.20 -1.63
N LYS A 247 -10.58 28.18 -0.75
CA LYS A 247 -11.65 28.04 0.26
C LYS A 247 -11.75 29.22 1.22
N ASN A 248 -10.65 29.92 1.48
CA ASN A 248 -10.61 31.02 2.45
C ASN A 248 -10.42 32.38 1.79
N GLY A 249 -10.35 32.46 0.46
CA GLY A 249 -10.10 33.70 -0.25
C GLY A 249 -8.77 34.36 0.15
N TYR A 250 -7.72 33.55 0.28
CA TYR A 250 -6.37 34.07 0.49
C TYR A 250 -5.78 34.58 -0.81
N VAL A 251 -4.93 35.56 -0.73
CA VAL A 251 -4.29 36.19 -1.88
C VAL A 251 -2.78 35.98 -1.86
N LYS A 252 -2.16 35.98 -3.03
CA LYS A 252 -0.71 35.91 -3.18
C LYS A 252 -0.06 37.17 -2.65
N PRO A 253 0.79 37.09 -1.61
CA PRO A 253 1.52 38.27 -1.11
C PRO A 253 2.67 38.64 -2.06
N ALA A 254 2.95 39.94 -2.19
CA ALA A 254 4.22 40.42 -2.74
C ALA A 254 5.29 40.31 -1.65
N VAL A 255 6.35 39.54 -1.91
CA VAL A 255 7.46 39.35 -0.97
C VAL A 255 8.74 39.83 -1.63
N ASP A 256 9.38 40.85 -1.04
CA ASP A 256 10.65 41.42 -1.48
C ASP A 256 11.62 41.61 -0.31
N ASP A 257 12.79 42.11 -0.58
CA ASP A 257 13.82 42.46 0.42
C ASP A 257 13.66 43.90 0.94
N GLY A 258 12.52 44.51 0.70
CA GLY A 258 12.20 45.89 1.11
C GLY A 258 12.04 46.03 2.62
N GLU A 259 11.92 47.30 3.05
CA GLU A 259 11.80 47.67 4.47
C GLU A 259 10.38 48.10 4.84
N VAL A 260 9.39 47.70 4.03
CA VAL A 260 7.96 48.04 4.21
C VAL A 260 7.15 46.80 4.51
N ILE A 261 6.29 46.89 5.52
CA ILE A 261 5.21 45.91 5.76
C ILE A 261 3.90 46.62 5.49
N GLU A 262 3.23 46.25 4.43
CA GLU A 262 1.90 46.74 4.08
C GLU A 262 0.90 45.59 4.01
N ILE A 263 -0.08 45.59 4.89
CA ILE A 263 -1.15 44.60 4.92
C ILE A 263 -2.48 45.33 4.81
N ARG A 264 -3.23 45.07 3.76
CA ARG A 264 -4.58 45.62 3.54
C ARG A 264 -5.63 44.58 3.92
N LYS A 265 -6.64 44.97 4.70
CA LYS A 265 -7.71 44.12 5.15
C LYS A 265 -7.22 42.78 5.73
N GLY A 266 -6.15 42.85 6.55
CA GLY A 266 -5.55 41.66 7.15
C GLY A 266 -6.52 40.94 8.06
N ARG A 267 -6.55 39.60 7.96
CA ARG A 267 -7.43 38.71 8.71
C ARG A 267 -6.60 37.70 9.49
N HIS A 268 -7.11 37.25 10.61
CA HIS A 268 -6.47 36.19 11.39
C HIS A 268 -7.08 34.84 11.00
N PRO A 269 -6.37 33.92 10.33
CA PRO A 269 -6.95 32.73 9.69
C PRO A 269 -7.62 31.79 10.70
N VAL A 270 -7.09 31.67 11.91
CA VAL A 270 -7.67 30.80 12.94
C VAL A 270 -8.88 31.46 13.60
N VAL A 271 -8.75 32.74 14.01
CA VAL A 271 -9.84 33.46 14.71
C VAL A 271 -11.04 33.63 13.79
N GLU A 272 -10.83 33.99 12.52
CA GLU A 272 -11.89 34.09 11.52
C GLU A 272 -12.75 32.83 11.42
N LYS A 273 -12.14 31.64 11.55
CA LYS A 273 -12.85 30.36 11.50
C LYS A 273 -13.48 29.93 12.82
N THR A 274 -13.02 30.45 13.94
CA THR A 274 -13.50 30.06 15.27
C THR A 274 -14.56 30.99 15.85
N ILE A 275 -14.76 32.15 15.26
CA ILE A 275 -15.86 33.08 15.66
C ILE A 275 -17.18 32.39 15.33
N ARG A 276 -17.99 32.15 16.39
CA ARG A 276 -19.32 31.52 16.27
C ARG A 276 -20.41 32.55 15.98
N ASP A 277 -20.30 33.75 16.58
CA ASP A 277 -21.28 34.81 16.46
C ASP A 277 -20.59 36.09 16.03
N GLY A 278 -20.73 36.46 14.75
CA GLY A 278 -20.21 37.72 14.25
C GLY A 278 -19.30 37.58 12.99
N ILE A 279 -18.93 38.72 12.45
CA ILE A 279 -18.03 38.82 11.28
C ILE A 279 -16.67 39.25 11.80
N PHE A 280 -15.60 38.61 11.31
CA PHE A 280 -14.25 39.06 11.59
C PHE A 280 -14.00 40.42 10.93
N VAL A 281 -13.67 41.42 11.75
CA VAL A 281 -13.32 42.76 11.23
C VAL A 281 -11.84 42.79 10.85
N SER A 282 -11.59 42.97 9.56
CA SER A 282 -10.22 43.08 9.03
C SER A 282 -9.60 44.42 9.40
N ASN A 283 -8.27 44.47 9.47
CA ASN A 283 -7.53 45.69 9.79
C ASN A 283 -6.38 45.89 8.84
N ASP A 284 -6.06 47.16 8.55
CA ASP A 284 -4.87 47.52 7.78
C ASP A 284 -3.65 47.70 8.69
N THR A 285 -2.48 47.42 8.16
CA THR A 285 -1.20 47.62 8.86
C THR A 285 -0.18 48.20 7.89
N TYR A 286 0.47 49.27 8.28
CA TYR A 286 1.60 49.83 7.55
C TYR A 286 2.75 50.15 8.51
N LEU A 287 3.94 49.63 8.17
CA LEU A 287 5.19 49.91 8.88
C LEU A 287 6.30 50.17 7.87
N ASP A 288 7.09 51.18 8.11
CA ASP A 288 8.32 51.46 7.38
C ASP A 288 9.43 51.99 8.32
N LYS A 289 10.67 52.00 7.88
CA LYS A 289 11.79 52.48 8.70
C LYS A 289 11.90 54.01 8.76
N LYS A 290 11.16 54.76 7.95
CA LYS A 290 11.32 56.18 7.80
C LYS A 290 10.22 57.01 8.46
N LYS A 291 8.98 56.68 8.21
CA LYS A 291 7.83 57.47 8.62
C LYS A 291 7.03 56.82 9.76
N GLN A 292 6.92 55.49 9.75
CA GLN A 292 6.08 54.77 10.69
C GLN A 292 6.80 53.48 11.16
N SER A 293 7.87 53.69 11.95
CA SER A 293 8.67 52.57 12.47
C SER A 293 8.11 51.94 13.75
N LEU A 294 7.12 52.56 14.37
CA LEU A 294 6.49 52.11 15.61
C LEU A 294 4.96 52.24 15.51
N LEU A 295 4.27 51.22 15.89
CA LEU A 295 2.81 51.18 15.98
C LEU A 295 2.38 50.93 17.43
N LEU A 296 1.74 51.92 18.03
CA LEU A 296 1.23 51.81 19.39
C LEU A 296 -0.22 51.34 19.37
N ILE A 297 -0.47 50.09 19.84
CA ILE A 297 -1.78 49.47 19.86
C ILE A 297 -2.36 49.55 21.30
N THR A 298 -3.41 50.30 21.48
CA THR A 298 -4.08 50.49 22.76
C THR A 298 -5.56 49.98 22.68
N GLY A 299 -6.15 49.72 23.82
CA GLY A 299 -7.56 49.30 23.91
C GLY A 299 -7.85 48.46 25.16
N PRO A 300 -9.12 48.28 25.53
CA PRO A 300 -9.52 47.46 26.69
C PRO A 300 -9.14 45.96 26.49
N ASN A 301 -9.23 45.22 27.59
CA ASN A 301 -9.07 43.74 27.48
C ASN A 301 -10.18 43.15 26.60
N MET A 302 -9.87 42.07 25.88
CA MET A 302 -10.76 41.41 24.91
C MET A 302 -11.16 42.24 23.69
N SER A 303 -10.52 43.38 23.41
CA SER A 303 -10.77 44.19 22.22
C SER A 303 -10.03 43.72 20.95
N GLY A 304 -9.44 42.52 20.94
CA GLY A 304 -8.76 41.99 19.78
C GLY A 304 -7.27 42.40 19.62
N LYS A 305 -6.66 43.07 20.60
CA LYS A 305 -5.21 43.48 20.52
C LYS A 305 -4.28 42.31 20.24
N SER A 306 -4.45 41.20 20.95
CA SER A 306 -3.66 39.98 20.76
C SER A 306 -3.89 39.35 19.40
N THR A 307 -5.13 39.33 18.93
CA THR A 307 -5.50 38.84 17.59
C THR A 307 -4.83 39.67 16.50
N TYR A 308 -4.84 41.00 16.64
CA TYR A 308 -4.16 41.90 15.72
C TYR A 308 -2.64 41.63 15.69
N LYS A 309 -1.99 41.46 16.85
CA LYS A 309 -0.53 41.27 16.96
C LYS A 309 -0.08 39.91 16.41
N ILE A 310 -0.85 38.85 16.63
CA ILE A 310 -0.49 37.46 16.26
C ILE A 310 -0.79 37.17 14.78
N GLY A 311 -1.82 37.81 14.23
CA GLY A 311 -2.22 37.63 12.83
C GLY A 311 -1.37 38.38 11.79
N ARG A 312 -0.21 38.98 12.19
CA ARG A 312 0.63 39.85 11.35
C ARG A 312 2.04 39.33 11.17
#